data_018cbe6874399052dde672bda3854951
#
_entry.id   018cbe6874399052dde672bda3854951
#
_cell.length_a   1.000
_cell.length_b   1.000
_cell.length_c   1.000
_cell.angle_alpha   90.00
_cell.angle_beta   90.00
_cell.angle_gamma   90.00
#
_symmetry.space_group_name_H-M   'P 1'
#
loop_
_entity.id
_entity.type
_entity.pdbx_description
1 polymer ?
#
loop_
_entity_poly.entity_id
_entity_poly.type
_entity_poly.pdbx_seq_one_letter_code
_entity_poly.pdbx_strand_id
1 'polypeptide(L)'
;MLKKASTTRECGANYETFARRYLEKAGLIFVAANVVCRQGEIDLIMRDQQTWVFVEVRYRRNALFGGAAASVTHQKQRRLLQTASFWLAGRNASFDTSSCRFDVLAITGSQIEWLPDAFNAD
;
A
#
# COMPACT_ATOMS: atom_id res chain seq x y z
N MET A 1 -7.72 -17.61 -2.08
CA MET A 1 -8.46 -17.36 -0.85
C MET A 1 -7.53 -17.13 0.33
N LEU A 2 -7.85 -16.18 1.15
CA LEU A 2 -7.03 -15.87 2.31
C LEU A 2 -7.25 -16.89 3.41
N LYS A 3 -6.17 -17.34 4.00
CA LYS A 3 -6.18 -18.31 5.06
C LYS A 3 -6.52 -17.64 6.38
N LYS A 4 -7.29 -18.32 7.23
CA LYS A 4 -7.57 -17.81 8.55
C LYS A 4 -6.28 -17.81 9.37
N ALA A 5 -5.93 -16.67 9.95
CA ALA A 5 -4.73 -16.53 10.76
C ALA A 5 -5.09 -16.52 12.24
N SER A 6 -4.16 -16.97 13.07
CA SER A 6 -4.37 -17.02 14.51
C SER A 6 -4.05 -15.70 15.19
N THR A 7 -3.28 -14.82 14.54
CA THR A 7 -2.89 -13.52 15.09
C THR A 7 -3.13 -12.41 14.09
N THR A 8 -3.23 -11.20 14.60
CA THR A 8 -3.38 -10.01 13.76
C THR A 8 -2.19 -9.84 12.82
N ARG A 9 -0.99 -10.15 13.30
CA ARG A 9 0.21 -10.04 12.50
C ARG A 9 0.21 -11.02 11.33
N GLU A 10 -0.18 -12.27 11.59
CA GLU A 10 -0.28 -13.28 10.54
C GLU A 10 -1.35 -12.90 9.52
N CYS A 11 -2.44 -12.34 10.00
CA CYS A 11 -3.51 -11.87 9.15
C CYS A 11 -3.01 -10.78 8.20
N GLY A 12 -2.28 -9.79 8.74
CA GLY A 12 -1.70 -8.71 7.96
C GLY A 12 -0.74 -9.22 6.90
N ALA A 13 0.15 -10.17 7.27
CA ALA A 13 1.11 -10.74 6.33
C ALA A 13 0.41 -11.47 5.19
N ASN A 14 -0.67 -12.20 5.49
CA ASN A 14 -1.43 -12.90 4.47
C ASN A 14 -2.10 -11.94 3.49
N TYR A 15 -2.66 -10.84 3.98
CA TYR A 15 -3.29 -9.84 3.13
C TYR A 15 -2.26 -9.12 2.26
N GLU A 16 -1.08 -8.85 2.78
CA GLU A 16 -0.01 -8.23 2.01
C GLU A 16 0.48 -9.15 0.89
N THR A 17 0.64 -10.44 1.18
CA THR A 17 1.03 -11.42 0.17
C THR A 17 -0.04 -11.53 -0.92
N PHE A 18 -1.29 -11.54 -0.53
CA PHE A 18 -2.40 -11.57 -1.47
C PHE A 18 -2.41 -10.32 -2.35
N ALA A 19 -2.22 -9.15 -1.73
CA ALA A 19 -2.20 -7.88 -2.44
C ALA A 19 -1.06 -7.85 -3.47
N ARG A 20 0.12 -8.29 -3.08
CA ARG A 20 1.26 -8.37 -3.99
C ARG A 20 0.94 -9.21 -5.22
N ARG A 21 0.39 -10.40 -5.01
CA ARG A 21 0.05 -11.30 -6.11
C ARG A 21 -1.03 -10.70 -7.00
N TYR A 22 -2.01 -10.04 -6.39
CA TYR A 22 -3.08 -9.38 -7.13
C TYR A 22 -2.50 -8.32 -8.07
N LEU A 23 -1.59 -7.51 -7.56
CA LEU A 23 -0.97 -6.44 -8.35
C LEU A 23 -0.01 -6.98 -9.39
N GLU A 24 0.71 -8.05 -9.08
CA GLU A 24 1.59 -8.70 -10.05
C GLU A 24 0.80 -9.24 -11.24
N LYS A 25 -0.37 -9.80 -11.00
CA LYS A 25 -1.24 -10.26 -12.07
C LYS A 25 -1.74 -9.11 -12.93
N ALA A 26 -1.83 -7.93 -12.35
CA ALA A 26 -2.22 -6.72 -13.09
C ALA A 26 -1.05 -6.10 -13.86
N GLY A 27 0.14 -6.66 -13.75
CA GLY A 27 1.30 -6.22 -14.51
C GLY A 27 2.32 -5.40 -13.74
N LEU A 28 2.11 -5.16 -12.45
CA LEU A 28 3.07 -4.43 -11.64
C LEU A 28 4.21 -5.35 -11.21
N ILE A 29 5.39 -4.77 -11.02
CA ILE A 29 6.58 -5.53 -10.61
C ILE A 29 6.85 -5.25 -9.14
N PHE A 30 7.07 -6.30 -8.36
CA PHE A 30 7.36 -6.17 -6.94
C PHE A 30 8.76 -5.58 -6.73
N VAL A 31 8.88 -4.65 -5.79
CA VAL A 31 10.16 -4.02 -5.43
C VAL A 31 10.49 -4.29 -3.98
N ALA A 32 9.60 -3.98 -3.05
CA ALA A 32 9.87 -4.13 -1.63
C ALA A 32 8.58 -4.26 -0.85
N ALA A 33 8.67 -4.82 0.35
CA ALA A 33 7.54 -4.94 1.26
C ALA A 33 7.96 -4.51 2.66
N ASN A 34 6.99 -4.02 3.42
CA ASN A 34 7.18 -3.68 4.82
C ASN A 34 8.35 -2.74 5.04
N VAL A 35 8.35 -1.64 4.27
CA VAL A 35 9.39 -0.62 4.39
C VAL A 35 9.03 0.27 5.57
N VAL A 36 9.89 0.27 6.58
CA VAL A 36 9.65 0.97 7.84
C VAL A 36 10.67 2.08 8.02
N CYS A 37 10.21 3.23 8.46
CA CYS A 37 11.09 4.30 8.90
C CYS A 37 10.47 4.99 10.11
N ARG A 38 11.12 6.02 10.60
CA ARG A 38 10.67 6.76 11.79
C ARG A 38 9.26 7.32 11.60
N GLN A 39 8.94 7.76 10.39
CA GLN A 39 7.66 8.42 10.10
C GLN A 39 6.51 7.45 9.90
N GLY A 40 6.79 6.20 9.57
CA GLY A 40 5.74 5.23 9.32
C GLY A 40 6.20 4.03 8.52
N GLU A 41 5.25 3.40 7.85
CA GLU A 41 5.48 2.14 7.14
C GLU A 41 4.75 2.16 5.80
N ILE A 42 5.35 1.53 4.79
CA ILE A 42 4.70 1.26 3.52
C ILE A 42 4.59 -0.25 3.36
N ASP A 43 3.38 -0.73 3.11
CA ASP A 43 3.12 -2.16 3.02
C ASP A 43 3.80 -2.80 1.81
N LEU A 44 3.65 -2.18 0.64
CA LEU A 44 4.26 -2.66 -0.59
C LEU A 44 4.78 -1.51 -1.43
N ILE A 45 5.90 -1.75 -2.08
CA ILE A 45 6.39 -0.87 -3.14
C ILE A 45 6.45 -1.70 -4.41
N MET A 46 5.74 -1.25 -5.43
CA MET A 46 5.68 -1.90 -6.73
C MET A 46 6.19 -0.95 -7.79
N ARG A 47 6.34 -1.45 -9.00
CA ARG A 47 6.77 -0.64 -10.14
C ARG A 47 5.82 -0.87 -11.29
N ASP A 48 5.30 0.20 -11.85
CA ASP A 48 4.48 0.16 -13.05
C ASP A 48 5.23 0.93 -14.14
N GLN A 49 5.97 0.19 -14.96
CA GLN A 49 6.86 0.77 -15.97
C GLN A 49 7.85 1.73 -15.31
N GLN A 50 7.74 3.02 -15.54
CA GLN A 50 8.64 4.02 -14.97
C GLN A 50 8.15 4.63 -13.67
N THR A 51 7.00 4.19 -13.16
CA THR A 51 6.35 4.80 -12.01
C THR A 51 6.54 3.93 -10.76
N TRP A 52 7.01 4.56 -9.68
CA TRP A 52 7.02 3.92 -8.37
C TRP A 52 5.61 3.94 -7.80
N VAL A 53 5.15 2.79 -7.33
CA VAL A 53 3.79 2.65 -6.81
C VAL A 53 3.89 2.25 -5.34
N PHE A 54 3.51 3.17 -4.46
CA PHE A 54 3.50 2.93 -3.01
C PHE A 54 2.11 2.49 -2.62
N VAL A 55 1.98 1.30 -2.07
CA VAL A 55 0.68 0.67 -1.86
C VAL A 55 0.40 0.50 -0.38
N GLU A 56 -0.75 1.00 0.03
CA GLU A 56 -1.29 0.74 1.36
C GLU A 56 -2.33 -0.38 1.24
N VAL A 57 -2.12 -1.46 1.99
CA VAL A 57 -3.03 -2.60 2.01
C VAL A 57 -3.91 -2.48 3.25
N ARG A 58 -5.22 -2.40 3.05
CA ARG A 58 -6.17 -2.24 4.16
C ARG A 58 -7.17 -3.37 4.14
N TYR A 59 -7.45 -3.88 5.33
CA TYR A 59 -8.48 -4.89 5.51
C TYR A 59 -9.49 -4.46 6.55
N ARG A 60 -10.77 -4.68 6.26
CA ARG A 60 -11.86 -4.54 7.22
C ARG A 60 -12.79 -5.73 7.05
N ARG A 61 -13.29 -6.24 8.17
CA ARG A 61 -14.19 -7.39 8.15
C ARG A 61 -15.46 -7.09 7.34
N ASN A 62 -15.97 -5.86 7.47
CA ASN A 62 -17.17 -5.42 6.78
C ASN A 62 -17.14 -3.90 6.63
N ALA A 63 -18.21 -3.35 6.02
CA ALA A 63 -18.28 -1.93 5.72
C ALA A 63 -19.08 -1.13 6.77
N LEU A 64 -19.32 -1.67 7.95
CA LEU A 64 -20.13 -1.00 8.98
C LEU A 64 -19.61 0.38 9.34
N PHE A 65 -18.31 0.59 9.31
CA PHE A 65 -17.70 1.87 9.67
C PHE A 65 -16.92 2.44 8.49
N GLY A 66 -17.47 2.32 7.28
CA GLY A 66 -16.90 2.93 6.09
C GLY A 66 -16.04 2.04 5.22
N GLY A 67 -15.78 0.79 5.64
CA GLY A 67 -14.98 -0.14 4.87
C GLY A 67 -13.48 0.14 4.94
N ALA A 68 -12.72 -0.64 4.16
CA ALA A 68 -11.26 -0.59 4.23
C ALA A 68 -10.69 0.69 3.61
N ALA A 69 -11.22 1.13 2.47
CA ALA A 69 -10.71 2.33 1.80
C ALA A 69 -10.81 3.57 2.69
N ALA A 70 -11.93 3.71 3.40
CA ALA A 70 -12.18 4.85 4.28
C ALA A 70 -11.24 4.88 5.48
N SER A 71 -10.53 3.79 5.76
CA SER A 71 -9.60 3.73 6.90
C SER A 71 -8.27 4.41 6.63
N VAL A 72 -8.01 4.82 5.39
CA VAL A 72 -6.76 5.52 5.03
C VAL A 72 -6.98 7.02 5.24
N THR A 73 -6.78 7.47 6.46
CA THR A 73 -7.00 8.84 6.88
C THR A 73 -5.94 9.79 6.32
N HIS A 74 -6.21 11.10 6.39
CA HIS A 74 -5.23 12.12 6.00
C HIS A 74 -3.92 11.96 6.76
N GLN A 75 -3.99 11.62 8.03
CA GLN A 75 -2.79 11.43 8.84
C GLN A 75 -1.97 10.25 8.32
N LYS A 76 -2.63 9.14 7.97
CA LYS A 76 -1.96 8.00 7.36
C LYS A 76 -1.36 8.34 6.01
N GLN A 77 -2.09 9.08 5.19
CA GLN A 77 -1.59 9.53 3.89
C GLN A 77 -0.30 10.34 4.06
N ARG A 78 -0.28 11.24 5.02
CA ARG A 78 0.88 12.06 5.29
C ARG A 78 2.08 11.23 5.71
N ARG A 79 1.85 10.23 6.55
CA ARG A 79 2.92 9.30 6.97
C ARG A 79 3.45 8.48 5.80
N LEU A 80 2.57 8.06 4.92
CA LEU A 80 2.96 7.33 3.72
C LEU A 80 3.83 8.20 2.81
N LEU A 81 3.45 9.46 2.64
CA LEU A 81 4.22 10.41 1.85
C LEU A 81 5.62 10.60 2.42
N GLN A 82 5.72 10.76 3.75
CA GLN A 82 7.01 10.94 4.42
C GLN A 82 7.89 9.71 4.28
N THR A 83 7.32 8.52 4.45
CA THR A 83 8.07 7.28 4.33
C THR A 83 8.54 7.06 2.90
N ALA A 84 7.69 7.36 1.92
CA ALA A 84 8.05 7.24 0.51
C ALA A 84 9.19 8.21 0.16
N SER A 85 9.10 9.44 0.64
CA SER A 85 10.16 10.44 0.42
C SER A 85 11.49 9.96 0.98
N PHE A 86 11.47 9.40 2.19
CA PHE A 86 12.66 8.85 2.83
C PHE A 86 13.24 7.69 2.01
N TRP A 87 12.38 6.79 1.54
CA TRP A 87 12.82 5.64 0.75
C TRP A 87 13.44 6.08 -0.58
N LEU A 88 12.82 7.05 -1.25
CA LEU A 88 13.35 7.60 -2.50
C LEU A 88 14.70 8.27 -2.28
N ALA A 89 14.84 9.03 -1.19
CA ALA A 89 16.09 9.70 -0.86
C ALA A 89 17.23 8.70 -0.71
N GLY A 90 16.96 7.52 -0.16
CA GLY A 90 17.94 6.45 -0.05
C GLY A 90 18.39 5.90 -1.41
N ARG A 91 17.65 6.21 -2.48
CA ARG A 91 17.98 5.84 -3.85
C ARG A 91 18.41 7.05 -4.69
N ASN A 92 18.74 8.14 -4.04
CA ASN A 92 19.09 9.41 -4.69
C ASN A 92 17.98 9.92 -5.60
N ALA A 93 16.74 9.76 -5.15
CA ALA A 93 15.56 10.18 -5.91
C ALA A 93 14.62 10.97 -5.01
N SER A 94 13.65 11.63 -5.62
CA SER A 94 12.64 12.42 -4.92
C SER A 94 11.34 12.42 -5.73
N PHE A 95 10.28 12.98 -5.15
CA PHE A 95 9.04 13.16 -5.89
C PHE A 95 9.23 14.08 -7.11
N ASP A 96 10.19 14.99 -7.05
CA ASP A 96 10.46 15.91 -8.15
C ASP A 96 11.20 15.23 -9.30
N THR A 97 11.97 14.19 -9.02
CA THR A 97 12.79 13.52 -10.02
C THR A 97 12.22 12.19 -10.48
N SER A 98 11.15 11.72 -9.85
CA SER A 98 10.60 10.39 -10.12
C SER A 98 9.10 10.43 -10.27
N SER A 99 8.60 9.63 -11.20
CA SER A 99 7.16 9.43 -11.32
C SER A 99 6.71 8.50 -10.18
N CYS A 100 5.74 8.95 -9.41
CA CYS A 100 5.25 8.22 -8.24
C CYS A 100 3.73 8.33 -8.15
N ARG A 101 3.13 7.29 -7.60
CA ARG A 101 1.71 7.34 -7.24
C ARG A 101 1.48 6.52 -5.99
N PHE A 102 0.39 6.82 -5.30
CA PHE A 102 0.00 6.14 -4.07
C PHE A 102 -1.31 5.39 -4.31
N ASP A 103 -1.25 4.08 -4.17
CA ASP A 103 -2.40 3.21 -4.39
C ASP A 103 -2.89 2.65 -3.07
N VAL A 104 -4.18 2.36 -3.01
CA VAL A 104 -4.77 1.63 -1.89
C VAL A 104 -5.37 0.36 -2.42
N LEU A 105 -5.03 -0.76 -1.81
CA LEU A 105 -5.71 -2.02 -2.06
C LEU A 105 -6.55 -2.34 -0.84
N ALA A 106 -7.86 -2.21 -1.00
CA ALA A 106 -8.81 -2.35 0.09
C ALA A 106 -9.55 -3.68 -0.01
N ILE A 107 -9.50 -4.43 1.09
CA ILE A 107 -10.19 -5.71 1.19
C ILE A 107 -11.23 -5.55 2.29
N THR A 108 -12.52 -5.57 1.91
CA THR A 108 -13.62 -5.43 2.85
C THR A 108 -14.42 -6.73 2.80
N GLY A 109 -14.25 -7.58 3.82
CA GLY A 109 -14.80 -8.93 3.78
C GLY A 109 -14.16 -9.72 2.65
N SER A 110 -14.94 -10.09 1.65
CA SER A 110 -14.47 -10.78 0.45
C SER A 110 -14.38 -9.85 -0.75
N GLN A 111 -14.69 -8.57 -0.58
CA GLN A 111 -14.64 -7.58 -1.66
C GLN A 111 -13.25 -6.99 -1.75
N ILE A 112 -12.72 -6.93 -2.97
CA ILE A 112 -11.40 -6.35 -3.24
C ILE A 112 -11.57 -5.14 -4.11
N GLU A 113 -10.94 -4.05 -3.71
CA GLU A 113 -10.99 -2.81 -4.46
C GLU A 113 -9.59 -2.22 -4.57
N TRP A 114 -9.09 -2.10 -5.79
CA TRP A 114 -7.81 -1.47 -6.05
C TRP A 114 -8.07 -0.04 -6.49
N LEU A 115 -7.55 0.91 -5.74
CA LEU A 115 -7.70 2.34 -5.99
C LEU A 115 -6.35 2.89 -6.41
N PRO A 116 -6.04 2.88 -7.71
CA PRO A 116 -4.76 3.45 -8.17
C PRO A 116 -4.80 4.98 -8.06
N ASP A 117 -3.64 5.55 -7.71
CA ASP A 117 -3.47 7.00 -7.58
C ASP A 117 -4.51 7.61 -6.64
N ALA A 118 -4.63 7.01 -5.46
CA ALA A 118 -5.69 7.33 -4.51
C ALA A 118 -5.50 8.69 -3.84
N PHE A 119 -4.27 9.17 -3.74
CA PHE A 119 -3.97 10.49 -3.18
C PHE A 119 -2.61 10.97 -3.68
N ASN A 120 -2.34 12.27 -3.53
CA ASN A 120 -1.17 12.92 -4.12
C ASN A 120 -0.14 13.31 -3.07
N ALA A 121 1.09 13.59 -3.56
CA ALA A 121 2.17 14.11 -2.73
C ALA A 121 1.97 15.59 -2.37
N ASP A 122 1.05 16.26 -3.00
CA ASP A 122 0.77 17.68 -2.76
C ASP A 122 0.04 17.94 -1.45
#